data_118662dadee1fd331270c7a822f74ca1
#
_entry.id   118662dadee1fd331270c7a822f74ca1
#
_cell.length_a   1.000
_cell.length_b   1.000
_cell.length_c   1.000
_cell.angle_alpha   90.00
_cell.angle_beta   90.00
_cell.angle_gamma   90.00
#
_symmetry.space_group_name_H-M   'P 1'
#
loop_
_entity.id
_entity.type
_entity.pdbx_description
1 polymer ?
#
loop_
_entity_poly.entity_id
_entity_poly.type
_entity_poly.pdbx_seq_one_letter_code
_entity_poly.pdbx_strand_id
1 'polypeptide(L)'
;MSTRLSGLLVLGSNGEAALLDEAECDVMVEIAREHVPRERLFLVGTGRESTRAAIDAAKRAGARGADAVLVRPPGSFKNQMTPEALLAHFRAVADASPVPVLLYNLPTVVGYSLTLPVVAALAEHPNIAGMKETSTDLERLSQFANVRPGGFHVLCGWAQVVYPALTSGAPGAILAVANVVPDTCVALYDAVRAGGHDEALALQRRILPLAQLVTSVHGIAGLKIALEQVGFYGGPVRAPLLPAPDRARSEIQKAIDAVRQGVPSSI
;
A
#
# COMPACT_ATOMS: atom_id res chain seq x y z
N MET A 1 12.76 -11.89 -8.17
CA MET A 1 12.82 -11.02 -6.98
C MET A 1 13.76 -11.63 -5.96
N SER A 2 14.86 -10.94 -5.65
CA SER A 2 15.86 -11.40 -4.66
C SER A 2 15.56 -10.95 -3.22
N THR A 3 14.42 -10.30 -2.97
CA THR A 3 14.03 -9.78 -1.65
C THR A 3 13.17 -10.76 -0.86
N ARG A 4 13.17 -10.64 0.49
CA ARG A 4 12.31 -11.45 1.39
C ARG A 4 10.89 -10.87 1.56
N LEU A 5 10.46 -9.91 0.74
CA LEU A 5 9.09 -9.40 0.76
C LEU A 5 8.08 -10.50 0.47
N SER A 6 6.97 -10.51 1.19
CA SER A 6 5.91 -11.52 1.06
C SER A 6 5.10 -11.38 -0.24
N GLY A 7 5.11 -10.20 -0.86
CA GLY A 7 4.35 -9.97 -2.09
C GLY A 7 4.52 -8.57 -2.65
N LEU A 8 3.76 -8.29 -3.69
CA LEU A 8 3.74 -7.01 -4.39
C LEU A 8 2.31 -6.51 -4.57
N LEU A 9 2.15 -5.19 -4.50
CA LEU A 9 0.93 -4.49 -4.89
C LEU A 9 1.21 -3.65 -6.14
N VAL A 10 0.52 -3.93 -7.22
CA VAL A 10 0.48 -3.07 -8.41
C VAL A 10 -0.79 -2.23 -8.45
N LEU A 11 -0.79 -1.16 -9.23
CA LEU A 11 -1.93 -0.23 -9.36
C LEU A 11 -2.39 0.36 -8.01
N GLY A 12 -1.46 0.50 -7.06
CA GLY A 12 -1.66 1.36 -5.90
C GLY A 12 -1.52 2.85 -6.26
N SER A 13 -1.72 3.75 -5.28
CA SER A 13 -1.62 5.21 -5.50
C SER A 13 -0.24 5.63 -6.00
N ASN A 14 0.84 5.06 -5.45
CA ASN A 14 2.21 5.33 -5.91
C ASN A 14 2.54 4.69 -7.27
N GLY A 15 1.73 3.76 -7.76
CA GLY A 15 1.79 3.21 -9.11
C GLY A 15 1.02 4.05 -10.13
N GLU A 16 0.63 5.28 -9.77
CA GLU A 16 -0.08 6.24 -10.64
C GLU A 16 -1.40 5.69 -11.22
N ALA A 17 -2.03 4.73 -10.54
CA ALA A 17 -3.21 4.02 -11.05
C ALA A 17 -4.39 4.94 -11.45
N ALA A 18 -4.51 6.13 -10.81
CA ALA A 18 -5.52 7.11 -11.17
C ALA A 18 -5.24 7.85 -12.49
N LEU A 19 -4.04 7.70 -13.04
CA LEU A 19 -3.58 8.35 -14.28
C LEU A 19 -3.42 7.36 -15.44
N LEU A 20 -3.77 6.10 -15.22
CA LEU A 20 -3.75 5.05 -16.23
C LEU A 20 -5.16 4.79 -16.76
N ASP A 21 -5.28 4.51 -18.03
CA ASP A 21 -6.51 3.95 -18.59
C ASP A 21 -6.64 2.45 -18.29
N GLU A 22 -7.80 1.87 -18.60
CA GLU A 22 -8.06 0.47 -18.26
C GLU A 22 -7.18 -0.51 -19.05
N ALA A 23 -6.82 -0.18 -20.30
CA ALA A 23 -5.94 -1.03 -21.10
C ALA A 23 -4.52 -1.03 -20.54
N GLU A 24 -4.02 0.13 -20.13
CA GLU A 24 -2.72 0.27 -19.47
C GLU A 24 -2.71 -0.47 -18.11
N CYS A 25 -3.80 -0.37 -17.34
CA CYS A 25 -3.95 -1.13 -16.10
C CYS A 25 -3.86 -2.64 -16.35
N ASP A 26 -4.55 -3.13 -17.37
CA ASP A 26 -4.57 -4.56 -17.71
C ASP A 26 -3.18 -5.06 -18.14
N VAL A 27 -2.46 -4.31 -18.98
CA VAL A 27 -1.07 -4.62 -19.37
C VAL A 27 -0.13 -4.64 -18.15
N MET A 28 -0.26 -3.69 -17.23
CA MET A 28 0.54 -3.67 -16.00
C MET A 28 0.31 -4.90 -15.12
N VAL A 29 -0.94 -5.37 -15.03
CA VAL A 29 -1.28 -6.58 -14.25
C VAL A 29 -0.69 -7.82 -14.92
N GLU A 30 -0.80 -7.94 -16.25
CA GLU A 30 -0.26 -9.07 -17.03
C GLU A 30 1.26 -9.17 -16.86
N ILE A 31 1.99 -8.07 -17.13
CA ILE A 31 3.46 -8.03 -16.99
C ILE A 31 3.88 -8.34 -15.55
N ALA A 32 3.20 -7.75 -14.57
CA ALA A 32 3.53 -7.99 -13.17
C ALA A 32 3.31 -9.47 -12.80
N ARG A 33 2.20 -10.09 -13.26
CA ARG A 33 1.93 -11.50 -12.98
C ARG A 33 2.98 -12.46 -13.58
N GLU A 34 3.53 -12.12 -14.72
CA GLU A 34 4.61 -12.90 -15.33
C GLU A 34 5.90 -12.90 -14.50
N HIS A 35 6.17 -11.79 -13.79
CA HIS A 35 7.41 -11.57 -13.05
C HIS A 35 7.30 -11.79 -11.54
N VAL A 36 6.09 -11.81 -10.97
CA VAL A 36 5.88 -12.13 -9.55
C VAL A 36 5.82 -13.65 -9.37
N PRO A 37 6.72 -14.25 -8.59
CA PRO A 37 6.68 -15.69 -8.33
C PRO A 37 5.34 -16.13 -7.71
N ARG A 38 4.88 -17.31 -8.03
CA ARG A 38 3.57 -17.83 -7.57
C ARG A 38 3.46 -18.00 -6.06
N GLU A 39 4.55 -18.20 -5.37
CA GLU A 39 4.66 -18.28 -3.91
C GLU A 39 4.61 -16.91 -3.22
N ARG A 40 4.60 -15.82 -3.97
CA ARG A 40 4.47 -14.45 -3.48
C ARG A 40 3.08 -13.92 -3.70
N LEU A 41 2.53 -13.19 -2.72
CA LEU A 41 1.23 -12.53 -2.85
C LEU A 41 1.27 -11.47 -3.96
N PHE A 42 0.32 -11.54 -4.85
CA PHE A 42 0.12 -10.57 -5.91
C PHE A 42 -1.19 -9.81 -5.72
N LEU A 43 -1.09 -8.57 -5.26
CA LEU A 43 -2.21 -7.69 -4.99
C LEU A 43 -2.39 -6.68 -6.13
N VAL A 44 -3.62 -6.36 -6.47
CA VAL A 44 -3.95 -5.40 -7.54
C VAL A 44 -4.91 -4.33 -7.02
N GLY A 45 -4.56 -3.06 -7.22
CA GLY A 45 -5.44 -1.92 -6.94
C GLY A 45 -6.56 -1.80 -7.99
N THR A 46 -7.81 -1.95 -7.56
CA THR A 46 -8.98 -1.97 -8.44
C THR A 46 -10.05 -0.94 -8.08
N GLY A 47 -9.77 -0.06 -7.09
CA GLY A 47 -10.70 1.02 -6.73
C GLY A 47 -10.93 2.00 -7.88
N ARG A 48 -12.21 2.25 -8.21
CA ARG A 48 -12.67 3.20 -9.23
C ARG A 48 -13.75 4.11 -8.65
N GLU A 49 -14.10 5.17 -9.38
CA GLU A 49 -15.13 6.11 -8.92
C GLU A 49 -16.55 5.52 -8.99
N SER A 50 -16.85 4.62 -9.92
CA SER A 50 -18.13 3.95 -9.97
C SER A 50 -18.04 2.50 -9.49
N THR A 51 -19.09 2.01 -8.83
CA THR A 51 -19.20 0.63 -8.36
C THR A 51 -19.03 -0.36 -9.51
N ARG A 52 -19.65 -0.10 -10.66
CA ARG A 52 -19.54 -0.94 -11.86
C ARG A 52 -18.09 -1.04 -12.34
N ALA A 53 -17.38 0.08 -12.46
CA ALA A 53 -15.99 0.06 -12.92
C ALA A 53 -15.06 -0.64 -11.90
N ALA A 54 -15.31 -0.50 -10.60
CA ALA A 54 -14.55 -1.22 -9.57
C ALA A 54 -14.80 -2.75 -9.65
N ILE A 55 -16.04 -3.17 -9.89
CA ILE A 55 -16.40 -4.59 -10.12
C ILE A 55 -15.69 -5.13 -11.36
N ASP A 56 -15.77 -4.41 -12.48
CA ASP A 56 -15.13 -4.83 -13.73
C ASP A 56 -13.59 -4.92 -13.57
N ALA A 57 -12.98 -3.97 -12.89
CA ALA A 57 -11.54 -3.99 -12.59
C ALA A 57 -11.17 -5.19 -11.67
N ALA A 58 -11.98 -5.49 -10.65
CA ALA A 58 -11.74 -6.63 -9.76
C ALA A 58 -11.83 -7.98 -10.51
N LYS A 59 -12.83 -8.13 -11.39
CA LYS A 59 -12.96 -9.32 -12.25
C LYS A 59 -11.78 -9.48 -13.19
N ARG A 60 -11.35 -8.41 -13.87
CA ARG A 60 -10.19 -8.46 -14.76
C ARG A 60 -8.89 -8.80 -14.01
N ALA A 61 -8.69 -8.21 -12.83
CA ALA A 61 -7.52 -8.50 -12.00
C ALA A 61 -7.49 -9.98 -11.56
N GLY A 62 -8.62 -10.52 -11.09
CA GLY A 62 -8.71 -11.94 -10.71
C GLY A 62 -8.49 -12.88 -11.89
N ALA A 63 -9.06 -12.57 -13.07
CA ALA A 63 -8.84 -13.36 -14.29
C ALA A 63 -7.35 -13.37 -14.73
N ARG A 64 -6.58 -12.33 -14.37
CA ARG A 64 -5.14 -12.23 -14.64
C ARG A 64 -4.27 -12.76 -13.50
N GLY A 65 -4.86 -13.40 -12.51
CA GLY A 65 -4.15 -14.12 -11.45
C GLY A 65 -3.73 -13.25 -10.28
N ALA A 66 -4.46 -12.20 -9.97
CA ALA A 66 -4.35 -11.53 -8.68
C ALA A 66 -4.79 -12.48 -7.56
N ASP A 67 -4.07 -12.47 -6.43
CA ASP A 67 -4.44 -13.26 -5.24
C ASP A 67 -5.47 -12.50 -4.38
N ALA A 68 -5.47 -11.17 -4.43
CA ALA A 68 -6.48 -10.32 -3.82
C ALA A 68 -6.49 -8.94 -4.51
N VAL A 69 -7.57 -8.18 -4.31
CA VAL A 69 -7.71 -6.82 -4.82
C VAL A 69 -7.77 -5.79 -3.70
N LEU A 70 -7.19 -4.61 -3.95
CA LEU A 70 -7.22 -3.49 -3.03
C LEU A 70 -8.16 -2.41 -3.58
N VAL A 71 -9.25 -2.13 -2.87
CA VAL A 71 -10.32 -1.24 -3.32
C VAL A 71 -10.35 0.02 -2.46
N ARG A 72 -10.01 1.17 -3.06
CA ARG A 72 -10.21 2.47 -2.42
C ARG A 72 -11.66 2.92 -2.56
N PRO A 73 -12.20 3.70 -1.62
CA PRO A 73 -13.51 4.31 -1.77
C PRO A 73 -13.51 5.36 -2.90
N PRO A 74 -14.68 5.67 -3.50
CA PRO A 74 -14.83 6.78 -4.44
C PRO A 74 -14.46 8.12 -3.78
N GLY A 75 -13.85 9.04 -4.52
CA GLY A 75 -13.38 10.32 -4.01
C GLY A 75 -14.08 11.55 -4.59
N SER A 76 -14.67 11.44 -5.81
CA SER A 76 -15.24 12.58 -6.53
C SER A 76 -16.45 13.20 -5.84
N PHE A 77 -17.33 12.40 -5.26
CA PHE A 77 -18.55 12.84 -4.59
C PHE A 77 -18.49 12.60 -3.08
N LYS A 78 -17.38 12.97 -2.46
CA LYS A 78 -17.06 12.66 -1.06
C LYS A 78 -18.16 13.01 -0.06
N ASN A 79 -18.86 14.13 -0.28
CA ASN A 79 -19.96 14.59 0.60
C ASN A 79 -21.22 13.70 0.52
N GLN A 80 -21.31 12.83 -0.49
CA GLN A 80 -22.40 11.89 -0.68
C GLN A 80 -22.00 10.44 -0.36
N MET A 81 -20.74 10.23 0.04
CA MET A 81 -20.26 8.92 0.48
C MET A 81 -20.71 8.65 1.92
N THR A 82 -22.03 8.52 2.10
CA THR A 82 -22.62 8.15 3.38
C THR A 82 -22.23 6.73 3.78
N PRO A 83 -22.38 6.32 5.05
CA PRO A 83 -22.15 4.94 5.47
C PRO A 83 -22.89 3.93 4.59
N GLU A 84 -24.17 4.20 4.24
CA GLU A 84 -25.01 3.33 3.41
C GLU A 84 -24.45 3.21 1.99
N ALA A 85 -24.02 4.33 1.39
CA ALA A 85 -23.44 4.34 0.06
C ALA A 85 -22.12 3.53 0.02
N LEU A 86 -21.28 3.68 1.04
CA LEU A 86 -20.02 2.94 1.17
C LEU A 86 -20.27 1.44 1.39
N LEU A 87 -21.21 1.09 2.27
CA LEU A 87 -21.60 -0.31 2.50
C LEU A 87 -22.11 -0.95 1.21
N ALA A 88 -23.01 -0.27 0.49
CA ALA A 88 -23.54 -0.77 -0.79
C ALA A 88 -22.41 -0.95 -1.83
N HIS A 89 -21.52 0.04 -1.95
CA HIS A 89 -20.41 0.00 -2.89
C HIS A 89 -19.47 -1.20 -2.62
N PHE A 90 -18.94 -1.30 -1.40
CA PHE A 90 -17.95 -2.33 -1.08
C PHE A 90 -18.55 -3.74 -1.06
N ARG A 91 -19.79 -3.91 -0.61
CA ARG A 91 -20.49 -5.21 -0.66
C ARG A 91 -20.68 -5.66 -2.11
N ALA A 92 -21.16 -4.78 -2.99
CA ALA A 92 -21.33 -5.12 -4.40
C ALA A 92 -20.00 -5.48 -5.09
N VAL A 93 -18.90 -4.81 -4.75
CA VAL A 93 -17.57 -5.18 -5.25
C VAL A 93 -17.13 -6.53 -4.69
N ALA A 94 -17.34 -6.78 -3.41
CA ALA A 94 -16.94 -8.03 -2.75
C ALA A 94 -17.78 -9.23 -3.23
N ASP A 95 -19.09 -9.05 -3.43
CA ASP A 95 -19.97 -10.07 -4.00
C ASP A 95 -19.56 -10.50 -5.41
N ALA A 96 -19.08 -9.54 -6.21
CA ALA A 96 -18.73 -9.77 -7.61
C ALA A 96 -17.25 -10.15 -7.83
N SER A 97 -16.38 -9.92 -6.86
CA SER A 97 -14.94 -10.18 -6.97
C SER A 97 -14.64 -11.69 -6.89
N PRO A 98 -13.90 -12.25 -7.86
CA PRO A 98 -13.48 -13.66 -7.83
C PRO A 98 -12.38 -13.96 -6.80
N VAL A 99 -11.80 -12.93 -6.18
CA VAL A 99 -10.71 -13.03 -5.20
C VAL A 99 -11.00 -12.14 -3.99
N PRO A 100 -10.36 -12.40 -2.83
CA PRO A 100 -10.56 -11.59 -1.64
C PRO A 100 -10.34 -10.08 -1.86
N VAL A 101 -11.15 -9.28 -1.18
CA VAL A 101 -11.10 -7.81 -1.22
C VAL A 101 -10.43 -7.28 0.04
N LEU A 102 -9.48 -6.38 -0.13
CA LEU A 102 -8.93 -5.52 0.91
C LEU A 102 -9.50 -4.11 0.73
N LEU A 103 -10.08 -3.56 1.77
CA LEU A 103 -10.49 -2.15 1.80
C LEU A 103 -9.24 -1.26 1.80
N TYR A 104 -9.32 -0.08 1.21
CA TYR A 104 -8.19 0.85 1.24
C TYR A 104 -8.61 2.18 1.87
N ASN A 105 -8.24 2.40 3.13
CA ASN A 105 -8.43 3.69 3.78
C ASN A 105 -7.24 4.59 3.45
N LEU A 106 -7.50 5.69 2.74
CA LEU A 106 -6.49 6.62 2.21
C LEU A 106 -7.01 8.06 2.30
N PRO A 107 -7.23 8.59 3.53
CA PRO A 107 -7.92 9.86 3.75
C PRO A 107 -7.22 11.06 3.12
N THR A 108 -5.90 11.05 3.00
CA THR A 108 -5.13 12.14 2.38
C THR A 108 -5.38 12.29 0.87
N VAL A 109 -5.87 11.24 0.20
CA VAL A 109 -6.15 11.25 -1.24
C VAL A 109 -7.64 11.41 -1.51
N VAL A 110 -8.49 10.64 -0.81
CA VAL A 110 -9.94 10.67 -1.06
C VAL A 110 -10.66 11.79 -0.30
N GLY A 111 -9.99 12.40 0.72
CA GLY A 111 -10.52 13.53 1.49
C GLY A 111 -11.49 13.15 2.62
N TYR A 112 -11.63 11.85 2.94
CA TYR A 112 -12.36 11.33 4.10
C TYR A 112 -11.86 9.94 4.49
N SER A 113 -12.18 9.50 5.72
CA SER A 113 -11.84 8.17 6.23
C SER A 113 -13.07 7.27 6.28
N LEU A 114 -12.85 5.98 6.11
CA LEU A 114 -13.84 4.98 6.52
C LEU A 114 -14.04 5.05 8.05
N THR A 115 -15.28 4.97 8.49
CA THR A 115 -15.61 5.00 9.93
C THR A 115 -15.59 3.59 10.51
N LEU A 116 -15.36 3.48 11.82
CA LEU A 116 -15.35 2.18 12.52
C LEU A 116 -16.63 1.37 12.29
N PRO A 117 -17.86 1.94 12.39
CA PRO A 117 -19.08 1.18 12.10
C PRO A 117 -19.14 0.62 10.67
N VAL A 118 -18.66 1.39 9.67
CA VAL A 118 -18.62 0.95 8.27
C VAL A 118 -17.64 -0.21 8.12
N VAL A 119 -16.43 -0.08 8.67
CA VAL A 119 -15.41 -1.14 8.58
C VAL A 119 -15.88 -2.40 9.31
N ALA A 120 -16.47 -2.27 10.50
CA ALA A 120 -17.00 -3.40 11.25
C ALA A 120 -18.08 -4.15 10.46
N ALA A 121 -19.02 -3.42 9.87
CA ALA A 121 -20.09 -4.02 9.07
C ALA A 121 -19.60 -4.66 7.75
N LEU A 122 -18.48 -4.17 7.19
CA LEU A 122 -17.84 -4.75 6.01
C LEU A 122 -16.96 -5.96 6.37
N ALA A 123 -16.36 -5.97 7.55
CA ALA A 123 -15.53 -7.08 8.01
C ALA A 123 -16.32 -8.39 8.19
N GLU A 124 -17.64 -8.32 8.33
CA GLU A 124 -18.53 -9.50 8.37
C GLU A 124 -18.76 -10.15 7.00
N HIS A 125 -18.40 -9.48 5.92
CA HIS A 125 -18.54 -10.02 4.57
C HIS A 125 -17.50 -11.11 4.30
N PRO A 126 -17.88 -12.32 3.84
CA PRO A 126 -16.97 -13.46 3.71
C PRO A 126 -15.80 -13.21 2.75
N ASN A 127 -15.99 -12.37 1.73
CA ASN A 127 -14.98 -12.05 0.72
C ASN A 127 -14.22 -10.72 1.01
N ILE A 128 -14.39 -10.12 2.21
CA ILE A 128 -13.58 -8.97 2.65
C ILE A 128 -12.60 -9.46 3.70
N ALA A 129 -11.33 -9.61 3.31
CA ALA A 129 -10.29 -10.23 4.12
C ALA A 129 -9.51 -9.24 5.01
N GLY A 130 -9.69 -7.94 4.81
CA GLY A 130 -8.93 -6.95 5.57
C GLY A 130 -8.94 -5.57 4.96
N MET A 131 -7.98 -4.77 5.39
CA MET A 131 -7.78 -3.42 4.84
C MET A 131 -6.32 -2.98 4.87
N LYS A 132 -6.00 -1.99 4.06
CA LYS A 132 -4.80 -1.17 4.16
C LYS A 132 -5.18 0.17 4.80
N GLU A 133 -4.63 0.45 5.97
CA GLU A 133 -4.79 1.73 6.65
C GLU A 133 -3.60 2.64 6.36
N THR A 134 -3.86 3.77 5.69
CA THR A 134 -2.81 4.70 5.26
C THR A 134 -3.03 6.07 5.90
N SER A 135 -2.86 6.11 7.22
CA SER A 135 -2.84 7.33 8.02
C SER A 135 -1.82 7.20 9.16
N THR A 136 -1.63 8.26 9.92
CA THR A 136 -0.82 8.27 11.15
C THR A 136 -1.64 8.00 12.41
N ASP A 137 -2.94 7.73 12.26
CA ASP A 137 -3.88 7.52 13.35
C ASP A 137 -3.78 6.08 13.88
N LEU A 138 -2.93 5.87 14.86
CA LEU A 138 -2.69 4.56 15.46
C LEU A 138 -3.89 4.07 16.31
N GLU A 139 -4.65 4.99 16.88
CA GLU A 139 -5.87 4.63 17.62
C GLU A 139 -6.88 4.00 16.64
N ARG A 140 -7.13 4.64 15.51
CA ARG A 140 -8.01 4.11 14.47
C ARG A 140 -7.50 2.78 13.91
N LEU A 141 -6.20 2.65 13.66
CA LEU A 141 -5.60 1.40 13.20
C LEU A 141 -5.88 0.28 14.21
N SER A 142 -5.67 0.54 15.50
CA SER A 142 -5.95 -0.42 16.57
C SER A 142 -7.43 -0.78 16.66
N GLN A 143 -8.32 0.21 16.55
CA GLN A 143 -9.77 -0.03 16.53
C GLN A 143 -10.17 -0.94 15.36
N PHE A 144 -9.65 -0.66 14.14
CA PHE A 144 -9.91 -1.50 12.97
C PHE A 144 -9.34 -2.92 13.12
N ALA A 145 -8.17 -3.07 13.73
CA ALA A 145 -7.57 -4.39 13.95
C ALA A 145 -8.40 -5.29 14.87
N ASN A 146 -9.26 -4.69 15.68
CA ASN A 146 -10.10 -5.39 16.65
C ASN A 146 -11.55 -5.62 16.18
N VAL A 147 -11.94 -5.22 14.97
CA VAL A 147 -13.35 -5.39 14.50
C VAL A 147 -13.72 -6.87 14.31
N ARG A 148 -12.78 -7.71 13.88
CA ARG A 148 -12.98 -9.17 13.70
C ARG A 148 -11.66 -9.90 13.89
N PRO A 149 -11.27 -10.20 15.12
CA PRO A 149 -10.00 -10.86 15.43
C PRO A 149 -9.87 -12.20 14.70
N GLY A 150 -8.72 -12.41 14.02
CA GLY A 150 -8.43 -13.65 13.28
C GLY A 150 -9.11 -13.77 11.90
N GLY A 151 -10.02 -12.85 11.54
CA GLY A 151 -10.74 -12.92 10.26
C GLY A 151 -10.67 -11.65 9.41
N PHE A 152 -10.11 -10.57 9.93
CA PHE A 152 -9.94 -9.30 9.21
C PHE A 152 -8.56 -8.70 9.51
N HIS A 153 -7.74 -8.50 8.49
CA HIS A 153 -6.35 -8.09 8.63
C HIS A 153 -6.14 -6.61 8.29
N VAL A 154 -5.61 -5.83 9.23
CA VAL A 154 -5.33 -4.41 9.02
C VAL A 154 -3.85 -4.20 8.77
N LEU A 155 -3.48 -3.95 7.52
CA LEU A 155 -2.11 -3.71 7.09
C LEU A 155 -1.77 -2.22 7.17
N CYS A 156 -0.60 -1.90 7.73
CA CYS A 156 -0.10 -0.54 7.77
C CYS A 156 0.31 -0.08 6.36
N GLY A 157 -0.23 1.05 5.90
CA GLY A 157 0.09 1.66 4.61
C GLY A 157 1.04 2.86 4.67
N TRP A 158 1.50 3.24 5.88
CA TRP A 158 2.27 4.47 6.10
C TRP A 158 3.58 4.19 6.82
N ALA A 159 4.70 4.31 6.11
CA ALA A 159 6.01 3.90 6.62
C ALA A 159 6.48 4.69 7.84
N GLN A 160 5.99 5.91 8.03
CA GLN A 160 6.32 6.75 9.19
C GLN A 160 5.86 6.16 10.53
N VAL A 161 4.88 5.26 10.50
CA VAL A 161 4.29 4.66 11.71
C VAL A 161 4.30 3.12 11.67
N VAL A 162 5.13 2.50 10.82
CA VAL A 162 5.10 1.04 10.67
C VAL A 162 5.48 0.31 11.96
N TYR A 163 6.51 0.75 12.68
CA TYR A 163 6.87 0.15 13.96
C TYR A 163 5.72 0.21 14.98
N PRO A 164 5.17 1.39 15.34
CA PRO A 164 4.04 1.42 16.27
C PRO A 164 2.78 0.73 15.74
N ALA A 165 2.54 0.71 14.43
CA ALA A 165 1.42 -0.04 13.85
C ALA A 165 1.57 -1.55 14.06
N LEU A 166 2.76 -2.11 13.81
CA LEU A 166 3.05 -3.53 14.05
C LEU A 166 2.92 -3.90 15.53
N THR A 167 3.40 -3.05 16.45
CA THR A 167 3.25 -3.28 17.90
C THR A 167 1.81 -3.08 18.41
N SER A 168 0.98 -2.36 17.65
CA SER A 168 -0.46 -2.19 17.93
C SER A 168 -1.35 -3.26 17.29
N GLY A 169 -0.77 -4.32 16.73
CA GLY A 169 -1.51 -5.47 16.22
C GLY A 169 -1.65 -5.58 14.71
N ALA A 170 -1.07 -4.67 13.92
CA ALA A 170 -1.01 -4.85 12.46
C ALA A 170 -0.18 -6.11 12.12
N PRO A 171 -0.71 -7.06 11.32
CA PRO A 171 0.03 -8.28 10.97
C PRO A 171 1.12 -8.03 9.94
N GLY A 172 1.18 -6.84 9.34
CA GLY A 172 2.14 -6.50 8.29
C GLY A 172 1.91 -5.10 7.73
N ALA A 173 2.60 -4.79 6.62
CA ALA A 173 2.53 -3.49 5.99
C ALA A 173 2.66 -3.57 4.46
N ILE A 174 2.14 -2.54 3.76
CA ILE A 174 2.31 -2.34 2.32
C ILE A 174 2.91 -0.93 2.13
N LEU A 175 4.21 -0.86 1.89
CA LEU A 175 5.00 0.37 1.96
C LEU A 175 5.64 0.75 0.62
N ALA A 176 5.53 2.02 0.23
CA ALA A 176 6.22 2.55 -0.95
C ALA A 176 7.75 2.47 -0.80
N VAL A 177 8.29 2.80 0.37
CA VAL A 177 9.73 2.77 0.65
C VAL A 177 10.34 1.36 0.54
N ALA A 178 9.53 0.30 0.68
CA ALA A 178 9.97 -1.07 0.50
C ALA A 178 10.39 -1.41 -0.95
N ASN A 179 10.01 -0.59 -1.94
CA ASN A 179 10.55 -0.70 -3.30
C ASN A 179 12.02 -0.26 -3.39
N VAL A 180 12.50 0.56 -2.44
CA VAL A 180 13.85 1.14 -2.43
C VAL A 180 14.78 0.40 -1.45
N VAL A 181 14.27 0.11 -0.25
CA VAL A 181 15.02 -0.53 0.84
C VAL A 181 14.25 -1.73 1.43
N PRO A 182 13.96 -2.76 0.61
CA PRO A 182 13.14 -3.90 1.02
C PRO A 182 13.70 -4.63 2.23
N ASP A 183 15.01 -4.88 2.27
CA ASP A 183 15.63 -5.66 3.33
C ASP A 183 15.57 -4.97 4.69
N THR A 184 15.69 -3.64 4.72
CA THR A 184 15.53 -2.86 5.95
C THR A 184 14.08 -2.89 6.45
N CYS A 185 13.09 -2.84 5.53
CA CYS A 185 11.68 -2.97 5.89
C CYS A 185 11.36 -4.36 6.45
N VAL A 186 11.93 -5.42 5.86
CA VAL A 186 11.78 -6.79 6.36
C VAL A 186 12.48 -6.96 7.71
N ALA A 187 13.70 -6.44 7.87
CA ALA A 187 14.41 -6.50 9.15
C ALA A 187 13.63 -5.81 10.28
N LEU A 188 13.00 -4.66 10.00
CA LEU A 188 12.11 -3.99 10.97
C LEU A 188 10.93 -4.89 11.36
N TYR A 189 10.28 -5.50 10.39
CA TYR A 189 9.17 -6.42 10.64
C TYR A 189 9.64 -7.62 11.48
N ASP A 190 10.75 -8.25 11.12
CA ASP A 190 11.31 -9.40 11.81
C ASP A 190 11.70 -9.05 13.25
N ALA A 191 12.33 -7.89 13.48
CA ALA A 191 12.69 -7.41 14.81
C ALA A 191 11.46 -7.24 15.70
N VAL A 192 10.37 -6.64 15.19
CA VAL A 192 9.10 -6.55 15.96
C VAL A 192 8.56 -7.94 16.28
N ARG A 193 8.54 -8.86 15.31
CA ARG A 193 8.04 -10.24 15.51
C ARG A 193 8.86 -11.04 16.52
N ALA A 194 10.15 -10.74 16.62
CA ALA A 194 11.07 -11.35 17.59
C ALA A 194 11.04 -10.66 18.99
N GLY A 195 10.28 -9.55 19.15
CA GLY A 195 10.27 -8.77 20.40
C GLY A 195 11.47 -7.84 20.57
N GLY A 196 12.29 -7.65 19.53
CA GLY A 196 13.47 -6.77 19.50
C GLY A 196 13.10 -5.30 19.30
N HIS A 197 12.40 -4.71 20.29
CA HIS A 197 11.84 -3.36 20.18
C HIS A 197 12.88 -2.26 19.94
N ASP A 198 14.05 -2.33 20.59
CA ASP A 198 15.11 -1.34 20.42
C ASP A 198 15.66 -1.37 18.98
N GLU A 199 15.90 -2.55 18.43
CA GLU A 199 16.34 -2.74 17.06
C GLU A 199 15.28 -2.24 16.08
N ALA A 200 14.03 -2.64 16.26
CA ALA A 200 12.90 -2.21 15.42
C ALA A 200 12.74 -0.69 15.41
N LEU A 201 12.88 -0.03 16.57
CA LEU A 201 12.81 1.41 16.69
C LEU A 201 14.00 2.10 16.00
N ALA A 202 15.19 1.53 16.11
CA ALA A 202 16.38 2.04 15.41
C ALA A 202 16.18 1.94 13.87
N LEU A 203 15.67 0.82 13.37
CA LEU A 203 15.34 0.63 11.96
C LEU A 203 14.25 1.60 11.49
N GLN A 204 13.18 1.80 12.29
CA GLN A 204 12.13 2.79 12.00
C GLN A 204 12.71 4.20 11.84
N ARG A 205 13.57 4.62 12.78
CA ARG A 205 14.21 5.95 12.73
C ARG A 205 15.11 6.11 11.48
N ARG A 206 15.75 5.04 11.07
CA ARG A 206 16.63 5.02 9.90
C ARG A 206 15.87 5.14 8.58
N ILE A 207 14.75 4.43 8.42
CA ILE A 207 13.97 4.51 7.18
C ILE A 207 13.12 5.79 7.08
N LEU A 208 12.84 6.45 8.20
CA LEU A 208 11.91 7.57 8.28
C LEU A 208 12.23 8.72 7.31
N PRO A 209 13.48 9.24 7.23
CA PRO A 209 13.80 10.33 6.29
C PRO A 209 13.56 9.94 4.83
N LEU A 210 13.98 8.75 4.43
CA LEU A 210 13.77 8.25 3.07
C LEU A 210 12.27 8.07 2.79
N ALA A 211 11.52 7.48 3.72
CA ALA A 211 10.08 7.28 3.58
C ALA A 211 9.33 8.62 3.39
N GLN A 212 9.75 9.68 4.10
CA GLN A 212 9.18 11.02 3.93
C GLN A 212 9.51 11.60 2.55
N LEU A 213 10.76 11.51 2.10
CA LEU A 213 11.18 12.03 0.80
C LEU A 213 10.43 11.38 -0.37
N VAL A 214 10.20 10.06 -0.32
CA VAL A 214 9.54 9.32 -1.41
C VAL A 214 8.01 9.26 -1.31
N THR A 215 7.41 9.92 -0.30
CA THR A 215 5.94 9.97 -0.14
C THR A 215 5.43 11.39 0.08
N SER A 216 5.77 12.01 1.21
CA SER A 216 5.17 13.28 1.64
C SER A 216 5.86 14.51 1.02
N VAL A 217 7.19 14.45 0.80
CA VAL A 217 7.98 15.61 0.36
C VAL A 217 8.02 15.72 -1.16
N HIS A 218 8.49 14.68 -1.84
CA HIS A 218 8.62 14.66 -3.31
C HIS A 218 7.63 13.72 -3.99
N GLY A 219 6.78 13.02 -3.22
CA GLY A 219 5.72 12.17 -3.74
C GLY A 219 6.22 11.07 -4.68
N ILE A 220 5.42 10.78 -5.70
CA ILE A 220 5.72 9.75 -6.70
C ILE A 220 6.99 10.08 -7.49
N ALA A 221 7.23 11.35 -7.81
CA ALA A 221 8.45 11.76 -8.49
C ALA A 221 9.71 11.44 -7.67
N GLY A 222 9.66 11.65 -6.35
CA GLY A 222 10.74 11.25 -5.44
C GLY A 222 10.92 9.74 -5.37
N LEU A 223 9.84 8.97 -5.35
CA LEU A 223 9.92 7.50 -5.37
C LEU A 223 10.59 6.99 -6.65
N LYS A 224 10.24 7.56 -7.81
CA LYS A 224 10.85 7.21 -9.10
C LYS A 224 12.35 7.54 -9.14
N ILE A 225 12.76 8.70 -8.62
CA ILE A 225 14.18 9.04 -8.46
C ILE A 225 14.89 8.03 -7.56
N ALA A 226 14.28 7.65 -6.44
CA ALA A 226 14.87 6.67 -5.53
C ALA A 226 15.04 5.30 -6.20
N LEU A 227 14.08 4.86 -7.00
CA LEU A 227 14.18 3.63 -7.79
C LEU A 227 15.36 3.67 -8.77
N GLU A 228 15.58 4.78 -9.49
CA GLU A 228 16.75 4.94 -10.36
C GLU A 228 18.07 4.83 -9.59
N GLN A 229 18.14 5.43 -8.41
CA GLN A 229 19.34 5.41 -7.58
C GLN A 229 19.68 4.04 -6.98
N VAL A 230 18.70 3.14 -6.93
CA VAL A 230 18.94 1.75 -6.53
C VAL A 230 18.98 0.77 -7.72
N GLY A 231 19.05 1.28 -8.96
CA GLY A 231 19.30 0.50 -10.16
C GLY A 231 18.06 0.00 -10.90
N PHE A 232 16.88 0.53 -10.58
CA PHE A 232 15.65 0.26 -11.31
C PHE A 232 15.29 1.41 -12.26
N TYR A 233 14.33 1.17 -13.13
CA TYR A 233 13.78 2.22 -13.99
C TYR A 233 12.63 2.95 -13.26
N GLY A 234 12.85 4.21 -12.89
CA GLY A 234 11.81 5.08 -12.33
C GLY A 234 10.95 5.74 -13.41
N GLY A 235 11.61 6.30 -14.41
CA GLY A 235 10.97 7.02 -15.51
C GLY A 235 10.29 8.33 -15.10
N PRO A 236 9.67 9.06 -16.05
CA PRO A 236 8.94 10.28 -15.76
C PRO A 236 7.63 9.99 -15.01
N VAL A 237 7.12 10.96 -14.25
CA VAL A 237 5.75 10.92 -13.74
C VAL A 237 4.76 11.22 -14.86
N ARG A 238 3.54 10.69 -14.75
CA ARG A 238 2.45 11.04 -15.66
C ARG A 238 1.86 12.40 -15.34
N ALA A 239 1.56 13.16 -16.39
CA ALA A 239 0.78 14.39 -16.23
C ALA A 239 -0.59 14.11 -15.57
N PRO A 240 -1.09 14.99 -14.71
CA PRO A 240 -0.61 16.34 -14.40
C PRO A 240 0.50 16.42 -13.33
N LEU A 241 1.07 15.27 -12.89
CA LEU A 241 2.18 15.31 -11.94
C LEU A 241 3.41 15.97 -12.59
N LEU A 242 4.19 16.69 -11.79
CA LEU A 242 5.41 17.35 -12.23
C LEU A 242 6.64 16.61 -11.69
N PRO A 243 7.79 16.70 -12.38
CA PRO A 243 9.06 16.20 -11.87
C PRO A 243 9.40 16.82 -10.50
N ALA A 244 10.12 16.09 -9.69
CA ALA A 244 10.67 16.63 -8.45
C ALA A 244 11.77 17.68 -8.75
N PRO A 245 12.01 18.63 -7.85
CA PRO A 245 13.07 19.63 -8.02
C PRO A 245 14.46 18.97 -8.02
N ASP A 246 15.45 19.62 -8.66
CA ASP A 246 16.81 19.07 -8.84
C ASP A 246 17.46 18.61 -7.53
N ARG A 247 17.23 19.34 -6.43
CA ARG A 247 17.74 18.98 -5.09
C ARG A 247 17.25 17.61 -4.60
N ALA A 248 16.10 17.15 -5.06
CA ALA A 248 15.50 15.89 -4.61
C ALA A 248 16.44 14.70 -4.83
N ARG A 249 17.18 14.68 -5.95
CA ARG A 249 18.12 13.60 -6.26
C ARG A 249 19.23 13.47 -5.20
N SER A 250 19.82 14.58 -4.76
CA SER A 250 20.86 14.56 -3.74
C SER A 250 20.32 14.28 -2.33
N GLU A 251 19.13 14.79 -2.00
CA GLU A 251 18.47 14.54 -0.72
C GLU A 251 18.12 13.05 -0.57
N ILE A 252 17.56 12.45 -1.61
CA ILE A 252 17.16 11.03 -1.64
C ILE A 252 18.40 10.13 -1.58
N GLN A 253 19.47 10.43 -2.34
CA GLN A 253 20.69 9.65 -2.30
C GLN A 253 21.30 9.61 -0.89
N LYS A 254 21.41 10.75 -0.22
CA LYS A 254 21.88 10.82 1.17
C LYS A 254 21.04 9.97 2.12
N ALA A 255 19.72 9.99 1.93
CA ALA A 255 18.82 9.19 2.76
C ALA A 255 18.96 7.68 2.48
N ILE A 256 19.17 7.26 1.22
CA ILE A 256 19.44 5.86 0.86
C ILE A 256 20.75 5.41 1.49
N ASP A 257 21.83 6.22 1.38
CA ASP A 257 23.14 5.89 1.95
C ASP A 257 23.07 5.74 3.47
N ALA A 258 22.34 6.62 4.16
CA ALA A 258 22.12 6.53 5.60
C ALA A 258 21.38 5.24 6.01
N VAL A 259 20.42 4.77 5.20
CA VAL A 259 19.76 3.49 5.44
C VAL A 259 20.73 2.33 5.25
N ARG A 260 21.57 2.35 4.21
CA ARG A 260 22.49 1.26 3.87
C ARG A 260 23.67 1.12 4.85
N GLN A 261 24.20 2.22 5.37
CA GLN A 261 25.37 2.22 6.30
C GLN A 261 25.11 1.48 7.61
N GLY A 262 23.90 1.19 7.97
CA GLY A 262 23.56 0.52 9.22
C GLY A 262 23.07 -0.91 9.09
N VAL A 263 23.07 -1.50 7.90
CA VAL A 263 22.77 -2.92 7.69
C VAL A 263 24.11 -3.66 7.67
N PRO A 264 24.36 -4.64 8.59
CA PRO A 264 25.52 -5.50 8.44
C PRO A 264 25.46 -6.18 7.07
N SER A 265 26.55 -6.10 6.30
CA SER A 265 26.66 -6.86 5.05
C SER A 265 26.48 -8.33 5.39
N SER A 266 25.36 -8.91 5.01
CA SER A 266 25.23 -10.37 4.97
C SER A 266 26.15 -10.85 3.86
N ILE A 267 27.29 -11.38 4.26
CA ILE A 267 28.23 -12.16 3.43
C ILE A 267 27.54 -13.47 3.01
#